data_1a4a9bebc74f8fad877a08e1e5e93473
#
_entry.id   1a4a9bebc74f8fad877a08e1e5e93473
#
_cell.length_a   1.000
_cell.length_b   1.000
_cell.length_c   1.000
_cell.angle_alpha   90.00
_cell.angle_beta   90.00
_cell.angle_gamma   90.00
#
_symmetry.space_group_name_H-M   'P 1'
#
loop_
_entity.id
_entity.type
_entity.pdbx_description
1 polymer ?
#
loop_
_entity_poly.entity_id
_entity_poly.type
_entity_poly.pdbx_seq_one_letter_code
_entity_poly.pdbx_strand_id
1 'polypeptide(L)'
;MRYFLILLSIFLFSCSQNKDISHLKIFKYNEISGINSLDPAFSKDLASVWATSQLFNGLVQLDSNLLIKPSIAKSWKVSNDKLNYEFFLRDDIYFHNIDKLSVETGRKVNAFDFEYSFSRLIDTKVASPGRWVMSNVKSFKAQNDSVFLIELYSPFPGFLGLLSMQYCSVVPKEIVESTDFHSNPIGTGPFKFQMWQKGEKLIFRKNQNYFEIENNQRLPHLDGVSITFLRDKQAAFLQFILGNLDFLSGIDASYKDEILTKEGKLNTKYT
;
A
#
# COMPACT_ATOMS: atom_id res chain seq x y z
N MET A 1 -47.43 -14.02 33.82
CA MET A 1 -47.58 -13.26 32.58
C MET A 1 -46.96 -11.83 32.63
N ARG A 2 -47.07 -11.09 33.73
CA ARG A 2 -46.54 -9.70 33.83
C ARG A 2 -45.00 -9.60 33.78
N TYR A 3 -44.28 -10.58 34.25
CA TYR A 3 -42.80 -10.59 34.24
C TYR A 3 -42.21 -11.09 32.89
N PHE A 4 -42.96 -11.81 32.08
CA PHE A 4 -42.57 -12.26 30.75
C PHE A 4 -42.53 -11.11 29.72
N LEU A 5 -43.43 -10.13 29.89
CA LEU A 5 -43.50 -8.92 29.05
C LEU A 5 -42.36 -7.92 29.35
N ILE A 6 -41.84 -7.91 30.59
CA ILE A 6 -40.72 -7.04 30.97
C ILE A 6 -39.37 -7.60 30.44
N LEU A 7 -39.21 -8.91 30.33
CA LEU A 7 -38.03 -9.53 29.75
C LEU A 7 -37.93 -9.33 28.21
N LEU A 8 -39.06 -9.23 27.53
CA LEU A 8 -39.10 -9.03 26.07
C LEU A 8 -38.78 -7.58 25.67
N SER A 9 -38.96 -6.61 26.55
CA SER A 9 -38.66 -5.20 26.26
C SER A 9 -37.16 -4.84 26.35
N ILE A 10 -36.32 -5.68 26.98
CA ILE A 10 -34.88 -5.44 27.12
C ILE A 10 -34.13 -5.81 25.85
N PHE A 11 -34.66 -6.66 24.97
CA PHE A 11 -34.00 -7.09 23.74
C PHE A 11 -34.11 -6.09 22.57
N LEU A 12 -34.87 -5.01 22.68
CA LEU A 12 -35.10 -4.06 21.59
C LEU A 12 -34.13 -2.84 21.59
N PHE A 13 -33.22 -2.74 22.55
CA PHE A 13 -32.24 -1.64 22.62
C PHE A 13 -30.83 -2.00 22.12
N SER A 14 -30.69 -3.04 21.29
CA SER A 14 -29.49 -3.26 20.50
C SER A 14 -29.51 -2.39 19.25
N CYS A 15 -29.61 -1.07 19.43
CA CYS A 15 -29.21 -0.12 18.39
C CYS A 15 -27.71 -0.22 18.21
N SER A 16 -27.25 -0.95 17.19
CA SER A 16 -25.94 -0.80 16.65
C SER A 16 -25.78 0.69 16.31
N GLN A 17 -24.92 1.40 17.03
CA GLN A 17 -24.48 2.73 16.63
C GLN A 17 -23.78 2.59 15.28
N ASN A 18 -24.52 2.73 14.20
CA ASN A 18 -23.93 3.03 12.90
C ASN A 18 -23.21 4.36 13.07
N LYS A 19 -21.88 4.31 13.30
CA LYS A 19 -21.07 5.52 13.22
C LYS A 19 -21.33 6.10 11.84
N ASP A 20 -21.89 7.31 11.83
CA ASP A 20 -22.04 8.06 10.59
C ASP A 20 -20.64 8.27 9.99
N ILE A 21 -20.37 7.59 8.88
CA ILE A 21 -19.11 7.66 8.12
C ILE A 21 -19.21 8.58 6.91
N SER A 22 -20.34 9.29 6.75
CA SER A 22 -20.60 10.16 5.58
C SER A 22 -19.63 11.34 5.48
N HIS A 23 -19.01 11.73 6.60
CA HIS A 23 -17.99 12.79 6.65
C HIS A 23 -16.59 12.33 6.24
N LEU A 24 -16.34 11.00 6.12
CA LEU A 24 -15.01 10.47 5.76
C LEU A 24 -14.75 10.60 4.26
N LYS A 25 -13.56 11.09 3.92
CA LYS A 25 -13.06 11.16 2.55
C LYS A 25 -12.43 9.82 2.16
N ILE A 26 -13.22 8.93 1.59
CA ILE A 26 -12.78 7.59 1.18
C ILE A 26 -12.68 7.57 -0.35
N PHE A 27 -11.50 7.26 -0.89
CA PHE A 27 -11.33 6.99 -2.32
C PHE A 27 -11.79 5.58 -2.65
N LYS A 28 -12.72 5.45 -3.57
CA LYS A 28 -13.38 4.19 -3.94
C LYS A 28 -13.08 3.86 -5.39
N TYR A 29 -12.51 2.69 -5.65
CA TYR A 29 -12.31 2.22 -7.01
C TYR A 29 -12.54 0.71 -7.14
N ASN A 30 -12.69 0.25 -8.39
CA ASN A 30 -12.88 -1.16 -8.71
C ASN A 30 -11.62 -1.74 -9.36
N GLU A 31 -11.18 -2.91 -8.88
CA GLU A 31 -10.07 -3.67 -9.45
C GLU A 31 -10.58 -5.00 -10.03
N ILE A 32 -10.71 -5.05 -11.36
CA ILE A 32 -11.30 -6.19 -12.08
C ILE A 32 -10.43 -7.43 -11.98
N SER A 33 -9.11 -7.26 -12.03
CA SER A 33 -8.13 -8.37 -12.03
C SER A 33 -8.06 -9.10 -10.69
N GLY A 34 -8.56 -8.47 -9.62
CA GLY A 34 -8.36 -8.95 -8.26
C GLY A 34 -6.92 -8.73 -7.77
N ILE A 35 -6.71 -9.00 -6.50
CA ILE A 35 -5.40 -8.94 -5.83
C ILE A 35 -5.13 -10.30 -5.21
N ASN A 36 -3.95 -10.85 -5.46
CA ASN A 36 -3.60 -12.19 -4.96
C ASN A 36 -2.89 -12.14 -3.61
N SER A 37 -2.11 -11.10 -3.38
CA SER A 37 -1.30 -10.93 -2.17
C SER A 37 -1.09 -9.45 -1.87
N LEU A 38 -1.06 -9.11 -0.59
CA LEU A 38 -0.66 -7.79 -0.09
C LEU A 38 0.77 -7.81 0.45
N ASP A 39 1.50 -8.91 0.32
CA ASP A 39 2.94 -8.97 0.62
C ASP A 39 3.72 -8.34 -0.53
N PRO A 40 4.53 -7.28 -0.28
CA PRO A 40 5.26 -6.57 -1.33
C PRO A 40 6.26 -7.47 -2.09
N ALA A 41 6.78 -8.53 -1.47
CA ALA A 41 7.65 -9.49 -2.16
C ALA A 41 6.96 -10.21 -3.33
N PHE A 42 5.62 -10.15 -3.44
CA PHE A 42 4.80 -10.78 -4.49
C PHE A 42 4.07 -9.77 -5.39
N SER A 43 4.39 -8.48 -5.33
CA SER A 43 3.75 -7.41 -6.12
C SER A 43 4.20 -7.42 -7.59
N LYS A 44 3.79 -8.44 -8.33
CA LYS A 44 4.20 -8.68 -9.73
C LYS A 44 3.28 -8.07 -10.80
N ASP A 45 2.10 -7.64 -10.43
CA ASP A 45 1.08 -7.06 -11.30
C ASP A 45 0.65 -5.68 -10.79
N LEU A 46 0.04 -4.88 -11.67
CA LEU A 46 -0.29 -3.49 -11.38
C LEU A 46 -1.28 -3.36 -10.21
N ALA A 47 -2.26 -4.26 -10.11
CA ALA A 47 -3.24 -4.26 -9.02
C ALA A 47 -2.57 -4.46 -7.66
N SER A 48 -1.66 -5.43 -7.56
CA SER A 48 -0.87 -5.69 -6.35
C SER A 48 0.08 -4.53 -6.04
N VAL A 49 0.74 -3.93 -7.07
CA VAL A 49 1.61 -2.77 -6.90
C VAL A 49 0.83 -1.58 -6.36
N TRP A 50 -0.35 -1.27 -6.90
CA TRP A 50 -1.17 -0.15 -6.41
C TRP A 50 -1.63 -0.36 -4.96
N ALA A 51 -2.05 -1.57 -4.62
CA ALA A 51 -2.48 -1.86 -3.25
C ALA A 51 -1.31 -1.81 -2.26
N THR A 52 -0.17 -2.42 -2.59
CA THR A 52 1.00 -2.46 -1.70
C THR A 52 1.69 -1.11 -1.57
N SER A 53 1.66 -0.24 -2.60
CA SER A 53 2.19 1.11 -2.51
C SER A 53 1.46 1.99 -1.47
N GLN A 54 0.21 1.66 -1.15
CA GLN A 54 -0.52 2.35 -0.09
C GLN A 54 -0.11 1.89 1.31
N LEU A 55 0.46 0.71 1.43
CA LEU A 55 0.75 0.05 2.71
C LEU A 55 2.23 0.10 3.11
N PHE A 56 3.14 0.23 2.13
CA PHE A 56 4.58 0.05 2.35
C PHE A 56 5.41 1.18 1.73
N ASN A 57 6.62 1.34 2.26
CA ASN A 57 7.66 2.21 1.70
C ASN A 57 8.96 1.43 1.54
N GLY A 58 9.79 1.87 0.58
CA GLY A 58 11.17 1.42 0.38
C GLY A 58 12.20 2.43 0.90
N LEU A 59 13.48 2.19 0.58
CA LEU A 59 14.56 3.14 0.85
C LEU A 59 14.35 4.47 0.13
N VAL A 60 13.96 4.39 -1.14
CA VAL A 60 13.72 5.51 -2.04
C VAL A 60 12.37 5.34 -2.74
N GLN A 61 11.89 6.40 -3.36
CA GLN A 61 10.65 6.40 -4.13
C GLN A 61 10.79 7.30 -5.37
N LEU A 62 9.85 7.22 -6.30
CA LEU A 62 9.76 8.13 -7.43
C LEU A 62 8.83 9.32 -7.09
N ASP A 63 9.17 10.49 -7.57
CA ASP A 63 8.26 11.63 -7.58
C ASP A 63 7.35 11.61 -8.82
N SER A 64 6.49 12.63 -8.98
CA SER A 64 5.58 12.77 -10.14
C SER A 64 6.30 12.92 -11.48
N ASN A 65 7.58 13.27 -11.48
CA ASN A 65 8.43 13.38 -12.67
C ASN A 65 9.29 12.13 -12.90
N LEU A 66 9.03 11.05 -12.15
CA LEU A 66 9.80 9.80 -12.15
C LEU A 66 11.25 9.97 -11.71
N LEU A 67 11.55 11.01 -10.94
CA LEU A 67 12.87 11.22 -10.34
C LEU A 67 12.95 10.54 -8.97
N ILE A 68 14.12 9.98 -8.69
CA ILE A 68 14.38 9.34 -7.40
C ILE A 68 14.43 10.38 -6.30
N LYS A 69 13.60 10.19 -5.26
CA LYS A 69 13.60 11.00 -4.05
C LYS A 69 13.75 10.14 -2.79
N PRO A 70 14.19 10.72 -1.67
CA PRO A 70 14.20 10.06 -0.37
C PRO A 70 12.83 9.50 0.01
N SER A 71 12.84 8.35 0.73
CA SER A 71 11.68 7.79 1.41
C SER A 71 12.10 7.41 2.83
N ILE A 72 12.25 6.12 3.18
CA ILE A 72 12.77 5.73 4.49
C ILE A 72 14.26 6.09 4.64
N ALA A 73 15.04 6.02 3.57
CA ALA A 73 16.37 6.66 3.57
C ALA A 73 16.21 8.18 3.41
N LYS A 74 16.69 8.94 4.39
CA LYS A 74 16.75 10.41 4.30
C LYS A 74 17.78 10.92 3.30
N SER A 75 18.84 10.13 3.06
CA SER A 75 19.92 10.40 2.11
C SER A 75 20.71 9.13 1.84
N TRP A 76 21.55 9.15 0.80
CA TRP A 76 22.48 8.08 0.49
C TRP A 76 23.78 8.62 -0.11
N LYS A 77 24.84 7.83 -0.04
CA LYS A 77 26.12 8.06 -0.72
C LYS A 77 26.37 6.94 -1.70
N VAL A 78 27.02 7.28 -2.81
CA VAL A 78 27.45 6.30 -3.82
C VAL A 78 28.96 6.48 -4.01
N SER A 79 29.71 5.39 -3.96
CA SER A 79 31.16 5.40 -4.19
C SER A 79 31.51 5.85 -5.62
N ASN A 80 32.75 6.30 -5.83
CA ASN A 80 33.20 6.80 -7.13
C ASN A 80 33.10 5.72 -8.24
N ASP A 81 33.37 4.47 -7.91
CA ASP A 81 33.24 3.30 -8.78
C ASP A 81 31.78 2.86 -9.03
N LYS A 82 30.81 3.51 -8.36
CA LYS A 82 29.37 3.20 -8.44
C LYS A 82 28.98 1.79 -7.98
N LEU A 83 29.83 1.14 -7.19
CA LEU A 83 29.57 -0.21 -6.68
C LEU A 83 28.95 -0.19 -5.28
N ASN A 84 29.30 0.78 -4.43
CA ASN A 84 28.87 0.80 -3.04
C ASN A 84 27.87 1.92 -2.79
N TYR A 85 26.75 1.56 -2.17
CA TYR A 85 25.67 2.45 -1.77
C TYR A 85 25.53 2.40 -0.26
N GLU A 86 25.55 3.56 0.39
CA GLU A 86 25.37 3.73 1.84
C GLU A 86 24.12 4.57 2.08
N PHE A 87 23.07 3.96 2.63
CA PHE A 87 21.80 4.61 2.92
C PHE A 87 21.70 4.99 4.39
N PHE A 88 21.35 6.26 4.66
CA PHE A 88 21.13 6.79 5.99
C PHE A 88 19.63 6.86 6.26
N LEU A 89 19.14 6.05 7.17
CA LEU A 89 17.71 5.97 7.44
C LEU A 89 17.23 7.15 8.30
N ARG A 90 15.94 7.48 8.13
CA ARG A 90 15.20 8.37 9.03
C ARG A 90 15.04 7.69 10.39
N ASP A 91 14.78 8.49 11.41
CA ASP A 91 14.58 8.03 12.78
C ASP A 91 13.13 8.19 13.27
N ASP A 92 12.25 8.67 12.41
CA ASP A 92 10.83 8.94 12.67
C ASP A 92 9.88 7.97 11.93
N ILE A 93 10.38 6.81 11.45
CA ILE A 93 9.59 5.82 10.73
C ILE A 93 9.20 4.68 11.65
N TYR A 94 7.91 4.35 11.65
CA TYR A 94 7.32 3.30 12.46
C TYR A 94 6.46 2.39 11.60
N PHE A 95 6.47 1.10 11.92
CA PHE A 95 5.48 0.18 11.37
C PHE A 95 4.08 0.52 11.88
N HIS A 96 3.07 0.12 11.15
CA HIS A 96 1.69 0.16 11.63
C HIS A 96 1.54 -0.71 12.88
N ASN A 97 0.62 -0.35 13.78
CA ASN A 97 0.32 -1.20 14.94
C ASN A 97 -0.40 -2.48 14.47
N ILE A 98 -0.14 -3.60 15.16
CA ILE A 98 -0.83 -4.88 14.96
C ILE A 98 -2.33 -4.71 15.22
N ASP A 99 -2.70 -3.96 16.25
CA ASP A 99 -4.10 -3.56 16.43
C ASP A 99 -4.50 -2.59 15.32
N LYS A 100 -5.29 -3.11 14.39
CA LYS A 100 -5.77 -2.38 13.21
C LYS A 100 -6.60 -1.15 13.56
N LEU A 101 -7.19 -1.08 14.73
CA LEU A 101 -8.02 0.03 15.20
C LEU A 101 -7.22 1.06 16.01
N SER A 102 -6.03 0.70 16.49
CA SER A 102 -5.18 1.62 17.25
C SER A 102 -4.72 2.80 16.38
N VAL A 103 -4.69 3.98 16.98
CA VAL A 103 -4.05 5.18 16.42
C VAL A 103 -2.54 5.21 16.71
N GLU A 104 -2.08 4.37 17.64
CA GLU A 104 -0.67 4.25 17.98
C GLU A 104 0.14 3.63 16.85
N THR A 105 1.45 3.80 16.89
CA THR A 105 2.40 3.15 15.98
C THR A 105 2.82 1.79 16.54
N GLY A 106 3.33 0.94 15.65
CA GLY A 106 4.13 -0.21 16.04
C GLY A 106 5.55 0.19 16.46
N ARG A 107 6.51 -0.74 16.37
CA ARG A 107 7.90 -0.44 16.64
C ARG A 107 8.54 0.39 15.50
N LYS A 108 9.64 1.04 15.83
CA LYS A 108 10.46 1.81 14.90
C LYS A 108 11.12 0.89 13.86
N VAL A 109 11.22 1.39 12.63
CA VAL A 109 11.96 0.76 11.55
C VAL A 109 13.46 0.97 11.76
N ASN A 110 14.26 -0.04 11.44
CA ASN A 110 15.72 0.03 11.44
C ASN A 110 16.33 -0.66 10.20
N ALA A 111 17.64 -0.60 10.05
CA ALA A 111 18.33 -1.13 8.89
C ALA A 111 18.31 -2.67 8.82
N PHE A 112 18.18 -3.38 9.95
CA PHE A 112 18.03 -4.83 9.96
C PHE A 112 16.71 -5.30 9.36
N ASP A 113 15.67 -4.44 9.37
CA ASP A 113 14.41 -4.73 8.70
C ASP A 113 14.59 -4.75 7.17
N PHE A 114 15.44 -3.88 6.61
CA PHE A 114 15.80 -3.91 5.20
C PHE A 114 16.65 -5.14 4.86
N GLU A 115 17.59 -5.50 5.72
CA GLU A 115 18.39 -6.72 5.55
C GLU A 115 17.49 -7.96 5.49
N TYR A 116 16.54 -8.07 6.41
CA TYR A 116 15.53 -9.13 6.39
C TYR A 116 14.67 -9.07 5.12
N SER A 117 14.12 -7.90 4.76
CA SER A 117 13.24 -7.74 3.61
C SER A 117 13.92 -8.14 2.30
N PHE A 118 15.18 -7.75 2.11
CA PHE A 118 15.96 -8.09 0.92
C PHE A 118 16.38 -9.56 0.91
N SER A 119 16.67 -10.16 2.08
CA SER A 119 16.96 -11.59 2.18
C SER A 119 15.77 -12.44 1.71
N ARG A 120 14.53 -12.01 1.96
CA ARG A 120 13.32 -12.67 1.46
C ARG A 120 13.24 -12.70 -0.08
N LEU A 121 13.73 -11.67 -0.77
CA LEU A 121 13.70 -11.64 -2.24
C LEU A 121 14.60 -12.69 -2.86
N ILE A 122 15.71 -13.04 -2.21
CA ILE A 122 16.68 -14.03 -2.70
C ILE A 122 16.47 -15.42 -2.11
N ASP A 123 15.65 -15.56 -1.07
CA ASP A 123 15.33 -16.85 -0.46
C ASP A 123 14.52 -17.73 -1.43
N THR A 124 15.04 -18.91 -1.72
CA THR A 124 14.39 -19.89 -2.61
C THR A 124 13.08 -20.44 -2.03
N LYS A 125 12.92 -20.43 -0.70
CA LYS A 125 11.69 -20.85 -0.03
C LYS A 125 10.56 -19.84 -0.18
N VAL A 126 10.90 -18.55 -0.17
CA VAL A 126 9.94 -17.47 -0.44
C VAL A 126 9.55 -17.45 -1.91
N ALA A 127 10.49 -17.77 -2.80
CA ALA A 127 10.27 -17.82 -4.26
C ALA A 127 9.66 -16.52 -4.82
N SER A 128 10.15 -15.36 -4.33
CA SER A 128 9.66 -14.05 -4.77
C SER A 128 9.87 -13.85 -6.27
N PRO A 129 8.84 -13.41 -7.02
CA PRO A 129 9.00 -12.98 -8.41
C PRO A 129 9.89 -11.75 -8.55
N GLY A 130 10.13 -11.00 -7.45
CA GLY A 130 11.03 -9.85 -7.40
C GLY A 130 12.52 -10.20 -7.26
N ARG A 131 12.89 -11.47 -7.20
CA ARG A 131 14.29 -11.90 -7.04
C ARG A 131 15.24 -11.26 -8.05
N TRP A 132 14.81 -11.02 -9.26
CA TRP A 132 15.61 -10.42 -10.34
C TRP A 132 16.12 -9.01 -10.00
N VAL A 133 15.43 -8.27 -9.14
CA VAL A 133 15.85 -6.92 -8.69
C VAL A 133 17.20 -7.00 -7.97
N MET A 134 17.49 -8.12 -7.31
CA MET A 134 18.72 -8.38 -6.57
C MET A 134 19.83 -9.02 -7.43
N SER A 135 19.62 -9.25 -8.73
CA SER A 135 20.57 -10.01 -9.58
C SER A 135 21.95 -9.40 -9.69
N ASN A 136 22.07 -8.06 -9.62
CA ASN A 136 23.35 -7.34 -9.64
C ASN A 136 23.86 -6.99 -8.23
N VAL A 137 23.13 -7.38 -7.17
CA VAL A 137 23.54 -7.12 -5.79
C VAL A 137 24.49 -8.23 -5.33
N LYS A 138 25.71 -7.84 -4.99
CA LYS A 138 26.76 -8.74 -4.47
C LYS A 138 26.54 -9.00 -2.98
N SER A 139 26.25 -7.96 -2.22
CA SER A 139 25.98 -8.05 -0.79
C SER A 139 25.10 -6.89 -0.32
N PHE A 140 24.38 -7.10 0.76
CA PHE A 140 23.67 -6.07 1.50
C PHE A 140 23.71 -6.39 2.99
N LYS A 141 23.80 -5.37 3.84
CA LYS A 141 23.81 -5.55 5.29
C LYS A 141 23.46 -4.27 6.04
N ALA A 142 22.87 -4.43 7.22
CA ALA A 142 22.79 -3.37 8.21
C ALA A 142 24.15 -3.20 8.89
N GLN A 143 24.72 -1.99 8.84
CA GLN A 143 25.91 -1.65 9.60
C GLN A 143 25.58 -1.35 11.07
N ASN A 144 24.43 -0.72 11.28
CA ASN A 144 23.81 -0.42 12.58
C ASN A 144 22.33 -0.12 12.33
N ASP A 145 21.58 0.30 13.34
CA ASP A 145 20.13 0.57 13.22
C ASP A 145 19.76 1.59 12.14
N SER A 146 20.66 2.52 11.80
CA SER A 146 20.38 3.66 10.92
C SER A 146 21.13 3.67 9.60
N VAL A 147 22.04 2.71 9.39
CA VAL A 147 22.90 2.66 8.17
C VAL A 147 22.76 1.32 7.49
N PHE A 148 22.32 1.34 6.24
CA PHE A 148 22.17 0.16 5.39
C PHE A 148 23.10 0.25 4.19
N LEU A 149 23.87 -0.81 3.95
CA LEU A 149 24.89 -0.89 2.90
C LEU A 149 24.46 -1.88 1.82
N ILE A 150 24.71 -1.51 0.55
CA ILE A 150 24.53 -2.39 -0.61
C ILE A 150 25.80 -2.31 -1.48
N GLU A 151 26.33 -3.47 -1.88
CA GLU A 151 27.43 -3.61 -2.84
C GLU A 151 26.93 -4.31 -4.11
N LEU A 152 27.29 -3.78 -5.27
CA LEU A 152 26.93 -4.35 -6.57
C LEU A 152 28.11 -5.13 -7.17
N TYR A 153 27.80 -6.09 -8.05
CA TYR A 153 28.80 -6.79 -8.88
C TYR A 153 29.37 -5.88 -9.97
N SER A 154 28.54 -5.01 -10.55
CA SER A 154 28.92 -4.08 -11.60
C SER A 154 28.13 -2.77 -11.49
N PRO A 155 28.68 -1.64 -11.94
CA PRO A 155 27.97 -0.36 -11.91
C PRO A 155 26.68 -0.42 -12.74
N PHE A 156 25.57 0.04 -12.13
CA PHE A 156 24.27 0.07 -12.79
C PHE A 156 23.56 1.40 -12.51
N PRO A 157 23.50 2.33 -13.48
CA PRO A 157 22.89 3.65 -13.28
C PRO A 157 21.42 3.62 -12.84
N GLY A 158 20.66 2.59 -13.28
CA GLY A 158 19.25 2.41 -12.93
C GLY A 158 18.98 1.78 -11.56
N PHE A 159 20.01 1.49 -10.75
CA PHE A 159 19.86 0.71 -9.52
C PHE A 159 18.89 1.35 -8.50
N LEU A 160 18.98 2.67 -8.29
CA LEU A 160 18.05 3.37 -7.39
C LEU A 160 16.59 3.27 -7.89
N GLY A 161 16.38 3.22 -9.21
CA GLY A 161 15.06 2.96 -9.79
C GLY A 161 14.53 1.57 -9.46
N LEU A 162 15.40 0.54 -9.44
CA LEU A 162 15.01 -0.79 -8.98
C LEU A 162 14.64 -0.79 -7.48
N LEU A 163 15.38 -0.04 -6.66
CA LEU A 163 15.10 0.08 -5.23
C LEU A 163 13.78 0.83 -4.91
N SER A 164 13.23 1.59 -5.86
CA SER A 164 11.91 2.22 -5.72
C SER A 164 10.74 1.28 -6.00
N MET A 165 10.99 0.08 -6.53
CA MET A 165 9.94 -0.91 -6.78
C MET A 165 9.39 -1.48 -5.48
N GLN A 166 8.10 -1.85 -5.49
CA GLN A 166 7.42 -2.38 -4.30
C GLN A 166 8.07 -3.64 -3.70
N TYR A 167 8.76 -4.44 -4.50
CA TYR A 167 9.56 -5.56 -4.01
C TYR A 167 10.57 -5.17 -2.93
N CYS A 168 11.13 -3.95 -3.01
CA CYS A 168 12.15 -3.43 -2.11
C CYS A 168 11.57 -2.73 -0.87
N SER A 169 10.28 -2.89 -0.61
CA SER A 169 9.63 -2.34 0.59
C SER A 169 10.10 -3.04 1.86
N VAL A 170 10.16 -2.28 2.96
CA VAL A 170 10.51 -2.82 4.28
C VAL A 170 9.31 -3.53 4.91
N VAL A 171 9.57 -4.67 5.54
CA VAL A 171 8.57 -5.47 6.26
C VAL A 171 9.09 -5.89 7.64
N PRO A 172 8.22 -6.00 8.67
CA PRO A 172 8.61 -6.42 10.01
C PRO A 172 8.74 -7.94 10.07
N LYS A 173 9.95 -8.45 10.37
CA LYS A 173 10.26 -9.88 10.42
C LYS A 173 9.29 -10.65 11.31
N GLU A 174 9.07 -10.17 12.51
CA GLU A 174 8.24 -10.82 13.53
C GLU A 174 6.78 -11.02 13.09
N ILE A 175 6.26 -10.11 12.26
CA ILE A 175 4.88 -10.22 11.74
C ILE A 175 4.84 -11.15 10.54
N VAL A 176 5.81 -11.03 9.64
CA VAL A 176 5.90 -11.91 8.46
C VAL A 176 5.99 -13.38 8.86
N GLU A 177 6.74 -13.70 9.92
CA GLU A 177 6.97 -15.07 10.37
C GLU A 177 5.86 -15.62 11.30
N SER A 178 5.03 -14.75 11.88
CA SER A 178 4.01 -15.16 12.86
C SER A 178 2.57 -15.11 12.36
N THR A 179 2.33 -14.53 11.17
CA THR A 179 0.96 -14.30 10.67
C THR A 179 0.81 -14.71 9.19
N ASP A 180 -0.44 -14.77 8.70
CA ASP A 180 -0.72 -14.76 7.26
C ASP A 180 -0.49 -13.35 6.70
N PHE A 181 0.79 -13.02 6.46
CA PHE A 181 1.22 -11.69 6.01
C PHE A 181 0.67 -11.32 4.63
N HIS A 182 0.39 -12.31 3.77
CA HIS A 182 -0.23 -12.08 2.45
C HIS A 182 -1.62 -11.45 2.53
N SER A 183 -2.36 -11.74 3.60
CA SER A 183 -3.74 -11.26 3.80
C SER A 183 -3.86 -10.24 4.94
N ASN A 184 -2.87 -10.14 5.82
CA ASN A 184 -2.86 -9.25 6.99
C ASN A 184 -1.54 -8.47 7.10
N PRO A 185 -1.23 -7.60 6.12
CA PRO A 185 0.03 -6.89 6.07
C PRO A 185 0.14 -5.82 7.15
N ILE A 186 1.35 -5.65 7.65
CA ILE A 186 1.77 -4.54 8.49
C ILE A 186 2.92 -3.83 7.76
N GLY A 187 2.75 -2.58 7.41
CA GLY A 187 3.73 -1.79 6.67
C GLY A 187 4.02 -0.46 7.35
N THR A 188 4.55 0.48 6.56
CA THR A 188 4.94 1.83 7.00
C THR A 188 4.20 2.92 6.24
N GLY A 189 3.36 2.54 5.28
CA GLY A 189 2.77 3.40 4.27
C GLY A 189 1.73 4.40 4.77
N PRO A 190 1.22 5.25 3.84
CA PRO A 190 0.23 6.27 4.15
C PRO A 190 -1.10 5.71 4.63
N PHE A 191 -1.43 4.49 4.27
CA PHE A 191 -2.61 3.80 4.75
C PHE A 191 -2.25 2.52 5.49
N LYS A 192 -3.11 2.12 6.43
CA LYS A 192 -3.05 0.88 7.22
C LYS A 192 -4.09 -0.10 6.70
N PHE A 193 -3.73 -1.37 6.64
CA PHE A 193 -4.68 -2.44 6.34
C PHE A 193 -5.78 -2.49 7.39
N GLN A 194 -7.03 -2.56 6.96
CA GLN A 194 -8.18 -2.73 7.85
C GLN A 194 -8.83 -4.09 7.68
N MET A 195 -9.28 -4.42 6.47
CA MET A 195 -9.93 -5.70 6.18
C MET A 195 -9.82 -6.08 4.71
N TRP A 196 -9.84 -7.37 4.45
CA TRP A 196 -9.92 -7.92 3.10
C TRP A 196 -10.91 -9.10 3.06
N GLN A 197 -12.02 -8.90 2.39
CA GLN A 197 -12.96 -9.93 2.00
C GLN A 197 -12.66 -10.29 0.55
N LYS A 198 -11.95 -11.43 0.36
CA LYS A 198 -11.42 -11.83 -0.96
C LYS A 198 -12.55 -11.92 -2.00
N GLY A 199 -12.34 -11.28 -3.14
CA GLY A 199 -13.31 -11.22 -4.23
C GLY A 199 -14.46 -10.22 -4.05
N GLU A 200 -14.55 -9.55 -2.91
CA GLU A 200 -15.61 -8.57 -2.64
C GLU A 200 -15.03 -7.19 -2.33
N LYS A 201 -14.21 -7.05 -1.27
CA LYS A 201 -13.80 -5.75 -0.80
C LYS A 201 -12.48 -5.77 -0.04
N LEU A 202 -11.63 -4.76 -0.30
CA LEU A 202 -10.42 -4.47 0.43
C LEU A 202 -10.49 -3.03 0.95
N ILE A 203 -10.21 -2.84 2.24
CA ILE A 203 -10.31 -1.54 2.89
C ILE A 203 -9.00 -1.21 3.57
N PHE A 204 -8.52 0.00 3.29
CA PHE A 204 -7.43 0.66 3.97
C PHE A 204 -7.94 1.91 4.70
N ARG A 205 -7.34 2.23 5.84
CA ARG A 205 -7.60 3.45 6.60
C ARG A 205 -6.35 4.30 6.71
N LYS A 206 -6.52 5.59 6.88
CA LYS A 206 -5.46 6.57 7.06
C LYS A 206 -4.47 6.15 8.16
N ASN A 207 -3.18 6.25 7.88
CA ASN A 207 -2.12 6.27 8.87
C ASN A 207 -1.94 7.71 9.38
N GLN A 208 -2.45 8.01 10.56
CA GLN A 208 -2.35 9.37 11.14
C GLN A 208 -0.91 9.77 11.48
N ASN A 209 -0.01 8.79 11.62
CA ASN A 209 1.39 8.99 11.97
C ASN A 209 2.34 8.84 10.77
N TYR A 210 1.80 8.92 9.54
CA TYR A 210 2.63 8.83 8.34
C TYR A 210 3.64 9.98 8.30
N PHE A 211 4.87 9.69 7.88
CA PHE A 211 5.99 10.61 8.02
C PHE A 211 6.05 11.73 6.97
N GLU A 212 5.40 11.57 5.84
CA GLU A 212 5.44 12.59 4.78
C GLU A 212 4.52 13.77 5.09
N ILE A 213 5.04 14.97 4.80
CA ILE A 213 4.35 16.26 4.96
C ILE A 213 4.39 16.96 3.61
N GLU A 214 3.26 17.42 3.14
CA GLU A 214 3.10 18.25 1.96
C GLU A 214 2.34 19.52 2.33
N ASN A 215 2.84 20.68 1.91
CA ASN A 215 2.23 21.99 2.21
C ASN A 215 1.85 22.17 3.70
N ASN A 216 2.74 21.76 4.61
CA ASN A 216 2.55 21.77 6.06
C ASN A 216 1.40 20.88 6.57
N GLN A 217 0.89 19.97 5.75
CA GLN A 217 -0.13 18.99 6.13
C GLN A 217 0.44 17.58 6.04
N ARG A 218 0.14 16.76 7.04
CA ARG A 218 0.56 15.36 7.05
C ARG A 218 -0.29 14.55 6.07
N LEU A 219 0.38 13.82 5.18
CA LEU A 219 -0.26 12.87 4.28
C LEU A 219 -0.78 11.62 5.02
N PRO A 220 -1.74 10.91 4.47
CA PRO A 220 -2.56 11.23 3.28
C PRO A 220 -3.69 12.20 3.64
N HIS A 221 -4.23 12.91 2.64
CA HIS A 221 -5.40 13.79 2.81
C HIS A 221 -6.72 13.01 2.91
N LEU A 222 -6.74 11.78 2.38
CA LEU A 222 -7.89 10.88 2.42
C LEU A 222 -7.94 10.13 3.77
N ASP A 223 -9.14 9.78 4.22
CA ASP A 223 -9.35 8.99 5.43
C ASP A 223 -9.25 7.47 5.18
N GLY A 224 -9.41 7.05 3.93
CA GLY A 224 -9.28 5.65 3.56
C GLY A 224 -9.35 5.40 2.06
N VAL A 225 -9.10 4.14 1.69
CA VAL A 225 -9.25 3.61 0.34
C VAL A 225 -10.14 2.37 0.42
N SER A 226 -11.10 2.28 -0.47
CA SER A 226 -12.01 1.14 -0.61
C SER A 226 -11.93 0.57 -2.02
N ILE A 227 -11.49 -0.67 -2.14
CA ILE A 227 -11.34 -1.37 -3.40
C ILE A 227 -12.42 -2.45 -3.50
N THR A 228 -13.20 -2.44 -4.57
CA THR A 228 -14.17 -3.50 -4.90
C THR A 228 -13.61 -4.38 -6.01
N PHE A 229 -14.17 -5.58 -6.17
CA PHE A 229 -13.69 -6.58 -7.13
C PHE A 229 -14.80 -7.05 -8.07
N LEU A 230 -15.56 -6.10 -8.61
CA LEU A 230 -16.61 -6.37 -9.60
C LEU A 230 -15.96 -6.79 -10.91
N ARG A 231 -16.20 -8.02 -11.35
CA ARG A 231 -15.66 -8.57 -12.61
C ARG A 231 -16.45 -8.12 -13.82
N ASP A 232 -17.75 -7.88 -13.66
CA ASP A 232 -18.61 -7.39 -14.71
C ASP A 232 -18.38 -5.90 -14.95
N LYS A 233 -17.95 -5.55 -16.16
CA LYS A 233 -17.63 -4.17 -16.54
C LYS A 233 -18.88 -3.28 -16.57
N GLN A 234 -20.04 -3.82 -16.91
CA GLN A 234 -21.31 -3.06 -16.91
C GLN A 234 -21.70 -2.72 -15.50
N ALA A 235 -21.63 -3.68 -14.58
CA ALA A 235 -21.91 -3.44 -13.16
C ALA A 235 -20.93 -2.40 -12.57
N ALA A 236 -19.64 -2.49 -12.88
CA ALA A 236 -18.65 -1.52 -12.44
C ALA A 236 -18.92 -0.11 -13.00
N PHE A 237 -19.28 0.00 -14.30
CA PHE A 237 -19.65 1.26 -14.92
C PHE A 237 -20.91 1.87 -14.29
N LEU A 238 -21.93 1.06 -14.02
CA LEU A 238 -23.15 1.51 -13.33
C LEU A 238 -22.84 2.03 -11.93
N GLN A 239 -21.97 1.35 -11.16
CA GLN A 239 -21.55 1.83 -9.84
C GLN A 239 -20.80 3.16 -9.91
N PHE A 240 -19.98 3.38 -10.95
CA PHE A 240 -19.33 4.66 -11.20
C PHE A 240 -20.34 5.77 -11.50
N ILE A 241 -21.31 5.54 -12.38
CA ILE A 241 -22.37 6.52 -12.73
C ILE A 241 -23.22 6.88 -11.50
N LEU A 242 -23.48 5.92 -10.62
CA LEU A 242 -24.23 6.14 -9.37
C LEU A 242 -23.40 6.87 -8.28
N GLY A 243 -22.14 7.21 -8.55
CA GLY A 243 -21.25 7.86 -7.57
C GLY A 243 -20.75 6.93 -6.45
N ASN A 244 -20.89 5.62 -6.63
CA ASN A 244 -20.38 4.62 -5.68
C ASN A 244 -18.89 4.30 -5.89
N LEU A 245 -18.30 4.73 -7.01
CA LEU A 245 -16.88 4.68 -7.32
C LEU A 245 -16.42 6.07 -7.74
N ASP A 246 -15.23 6.47 -7.28
CA ASP A 246 -14.58 7.74 -7.62
C ASP A 246 -13.66 7.59 -8.85
N PHE A 247 -13.28 6.35 -9.17
CA PHE A 247 -12.41 6.04 -10.29
C PHE A 247 -12.79 4.69 -10.92
N LEU A 248 -12.76 4.65 -12.24
CA LEU A 248 -12.99 3.45 -13.03
C LEU A 248 -11.89 3.30 -14.10
N SER A 249 -11.21 2.17 -14.06
CA SER A 249 -10.22 1.77 -15.08
C SER A 249 -10.86 0.77 -16.05
N GLY A 250 -10.46 0.84 -17.34
CA GLY A 250 -10.84 -0.16 -18.32
C GLY A 250 -12.31 -0.10 -18.76
N ILE A 251 -12.80 1.10 -19.07
CA ILE A 251 -14.15 1.31 -19.59
C ILE A 251 -14.32 0.50 -20.89
N ASP A 252 -15.44 -0.23 -20.99
CA ASP A 252 -15.77 -0.97 -22.20
C ASP A 252 -16.07 -0.03 -23.37
N ALA A 253 -15.60 -0.38 -24.57
CA ALA A 253 -15.77 0.45 -25.78
C ALA A 253 -17.24 0.69 -26.13
N SER A 254 -18.16 -0.16 -25.70
CA SER A 254 -19.61 0.00 -25.92
C SER A 254 -20.20 1.25 -25.25
N TYR A 255 -19.53 1.78 -24.21
CA TYR A 255 -19.95 3.01 -23.52
C TYR A 255 -19.36 4.29 -24.10
N LYS A 256 -18.61 4.19 -25.22
CA LYS A 256 -17.96 5.34 -25.84
C LYS A 256 -18.95 6.47 -26.12
N ASP A 257 -20.09 6.16 -26.75
CA ASP A 257 -21.07 7.16 -27.16
C ASP A 257 -21.87 7.75 -25.98
N GLU A 258 -21.85 7.10 -24.83
CA GLU A 258 -22.42 7.65 -23.59
C GLU A 258 -21.45 8.61 -22.90
N ILE A 259 -20.15 8.29 -22.92
CA ILE A 259 -19.11 9.02 -22.19
C ILE A 259 -18.58 10.19 -23.01
N LEU A 260 -18.45 10.02 -24.31
CA LEU A 260 -17.89 11.02 -25.22
C LEU A 260 -18.96 11.61 -26.14
N THR A 261 -18.82 12.91 -26.42
CA THR A 261 -19.57 13.56 -27.48
C THR A 261 -19.02 13.12 -28.85
N LYS A 262 -19.72 13.45 -29.94
CA LYS A 262 -19.25 13.18 -31.30
C LYS A 262 -17.90 13.83 -31.63
N GLU A 263 -17.55 14.91 -30.92
CA GLU A 263 -16.28 15.63 -31.03
C GLU A 263 -15.18 15.04 -30.15
N GLY A 264 -15.42 13.90 -29.48
CA GLY A 264 -14.45 13.22 -28.63
C GLY A 264 -14.19 13.89 -27.26
N LYS A 265 -15.05 14.82 -26.84
CA LYS A 265 -14.97 15.45 -25.51
C LYS A 265 -15.81 14.66 -24.51
N LEU A 266 -15.43 14.75 -23.21
CA LEU A 266 -16.28 14.20 -22.15
C LEU A 266 -17.69 14.83 -22.22
N ASN A 267 -18.70 13.99 -22.10
CA ASN A 267 -20.07 14.46 -21.96
C ASN A 267 -20.19 15.23 -20.65
N THR A 268 -20.89 16.37 -20.69
CA THR A 268 -21.08 17.27 -19.51
C THR A 268 -21.71 16.59 -18.31
N LYS A 269 -22.35 15.44 -18.50
CA LYS A 269 -22.86 14.58 -17.41
C LYS A 269 -21.75 14.02 -16.52
N TYR A 270 -20.48 14.02 -16.99
CA TYR A 270 -19.31 13.45 -16.31
C TYR A 270 -18.19 14.48 -16.05
N THR A 271 -18.49 15.77 -16.16
CA THR A 271 -17.58 16.89 -15.87
C THR A 271 -17.97 17.62 -14.53
#